data_7d6fb3517fed07f3ce2c4d5e5c8f20e2
#
_entry.id   7d6fb3517fed07f3ce2c4d5e5c8f20e2
#
_cell.length_a   1.000
_cell.length_b   1.000
_cell.length_c   1.000
_cell.angle_alpha   90.00
_cell.angle_beta   90.00
_cell.angle_gamma   90.00
#
_symmetry.space_group_name_H-M   'P 1'
#
loop_
_entity.id
_entity.type
_entity.pdbx_description
1 polymer ?
#
loop_
_entity_poly.entity_id
_entity_poly.type
_entity_poly.pdbx_seq_one_letter_code
_entity_poly.pdbx_strand_id
1 'polypeptide(L)'
;MTNVSLQCDFCSVPGPEWRYPARSFVAYCAPDVAGESVGDWAACDKCHALIETDDRRGLAQRSLNELILKHPEACGAAAVLYENLADLHQQFLANRSGPAVPITANAA
;
A
#
# COMPACT_ATOMS: atom_id res chain seq x y z
N MET A 1 17.55 -7.81 -15.89
CA MET A 1 17.03 -7.83 -15.45
C MET A 1 16.58 -7.49 -14.66
N THR A 2 16.25 -7.23 -14.41
CA THR A 2 15.91 -6.80 -13.61
C THR A 2 15.09 -7.10 -12.87
N ASN A 3 14.99 -7.47 -12.31
CA ASN A 3 14.29 -7.79 -11.56
C ASN A 3 13.82 -7.02 -10.64
N VAL A 4 13.06 -6.35 -10.82
CA VAL A 4 12.49 -5.63 -9.90
C VAL A 4 11.72 -6.45 -9.06
N SER A 5 11.96 -6.50 -7.83
CA SER A 5 11.16 -7.21 -6.97
C SER A 5 9.97 -6.43 -6.67
N LEU A 6 8.86 -6.85 -7.04
CA LEU A 6 7.59 -6.19 -6.71
C LEU A 6 7.19 -6.51 -5.29
N GLN A 7 6.66 -5.51 -4.63
CA GLN A 7 6.13 -5.64 -3.28
C GLN A 7 4.74 -5.05 -3.24
N CYS A 8 3.93 -5.51 -2.29
CA CYS A 8 2.64 -4.89 -2.03
C CYS A 8 2.86 -3.45 -1.58
N ASP A 9 2.19 -2.52 -2.22
CA ASP A 9 2.35 -1.10 -1.88
C ASP A 9 1.70 -0.72 -0.56
N PHE A 10 0.92 -1.61 0.03
CA PHE A 10 0.25 -1.35 1.30
C PHE A 10 0.98 -1.97 2.48
N CYS A 11 1.45 -3.19 2.38
CA CYS A 11 2.08 -3.87 3.51
C CYS A 11 3.51 -4.34 3.23
N SER A 12 4.00 -4.16 2.02
CA SER A 12 5.38 -4.46 1.64
C SER A 12 5.75 -5.93 1.56
N VAL A 13 4.79 -6.84 1.62
CA VAL A 13 5.12 -8.25 1.44
C VAL A 13 5.44 -8.50 -0.04
N PRO A 14 6.29 -9.45 -0.35
CA PRO A 14 6.63 -9.72 -1.74
C PRO A 14 5.49 -10.43 -2.48
N GLY A 15 5.53 -10.39 -3.79
CA GLY A 15 4.59 -11.13 -4.62
C GLY A 15 3.17 -10.61 -4.61
N PRO A 16 2.94 -9.34 -4.91
CA PRO A 16 1.57 -8.85 -5.00
C PRO A 16 0.81 -9.55 -6.10
N GLU A 17 -0.49 -9.70 -5.92
CA GLU A 17 -1.33 -10.44 -6.85
C GLU A 17 -2.34 -9.56 -7.57
N TRP A 18 -2.50 -8.31 -7.16
CA TRP A 18 -3.48 -7.41 -7.73
C TRP A 18 -2.87 -6.06 -8.06
N ARG A 19 -3.38 -5.44 -9.13
CA ARG A 19 -2.98 -4.10 -9.52
C ARG A 19 -4.21 -3.20 -9.45
N TYR A 20 -4.06 -2.06 -8.79
CA TYR A 20 -5.12 -1.07 -8.70
C TYR A 20 -4.77 0.10 -9.58
N PRO A 21 -5.55 0.36 -10.64
CA PRO A 21 -5.32 1.55 -11.45
C PRO A 21 -5.49 2.80 -10.59
N ALA A 22 -4.56 3.71 -10.71
CA ALA A 22 -4.60 4.96 -9.95
C ALA A 22 -3.91 6.06 -10.75
N ARG A 23 -4.41 7.28 -10.57
CA ARG A 23 -3.74 8.45 -11.11
C ARG A 23 -2.52 8.74 -10.26
N SER A 24 -1.52 9.35 -10.87
CA SER A 24 -0.37 9.82 -10.11
C SER A 24 -0.79 11.00 -9.23
N PHE A 25 -0.24 11.08 -8.05
CA PHE A 25 -0.59 12.15 -7.10
C PHE A 25 0.57 12.43 -6.16
N VAL A 26 0.54 13.60 -5.53
CA VAL A 26 1.51 13.91 -4.50
C VAL A 26 1.02 13.30 -3.21
N ALA A 27 1.81 12.39 -2.67
CA ALA A 27 1.45 11.65 -1.47
C ALA A 27 2.14 12.27 -0.26
N TYR A 28 1.38 12.43 0.82
CA TYR A 28 1.92 12.96 2.07
C TYR A 28 1.95 11.83 3.09
N CYS A 29 3.14 11.42 3.50
CA CYS A 29 3.29 10.37 4.50
C CYS A 29 3.38 10.94 5.90
N ALA A 30 3.71 12.19 6.02
CA ALA A 30 3.80 12.93 7.29
C ALA A 30 3.70 14.41 6.93
N PRO A 31 3.48 15.29 7.91
CA PRO A 31 3.25 16.70 7.60
C PRO A 31 4.32 17.35 6.72
N ASP A 32 5.58 16.98 6.94
CA ASP A 32 6.65 17.58 6.18
C ASP A 32 7.26 16.66 5.15
N VAL A 33 6.68 15.52 4.89
CA VAL A 33 7.24 14.54 3.98
C VAL A 33 6.26 14.27 2.87
N ALA A 34 6.64 14.63 1.67
CA ALA A 34 5.82 14.40 0.50
C ALA A 34 6.65 13.71 -0.57
N GLY A 35 6.01 12.90 -1.36
CA GLY A 35 6.63 12.26 -2.50
C GLY A 35 5.59 12.07 -3.59
N GLU A 36 6.02 11.74 -4.76
CA GLU A 36 5.08 11.51 -5.84
C GLU A 36 4.76 10.03 -5.94
N SER A 37 3.48 9.70 -5.95
CA SER A 37 3.02 8.37 -6.24
C SER A 37 2.70 8.31 -7.73
N VAL A 38 3.44 7.50 -8.46
CA VAL A 38 3.31 7.44 -9.90
C VAL A 38 2.64 6.15 -10.32
N GLY A 39 1.48 6.29 -10.96
CA GLY A 39 0.80 5.16 -11.58
C GLY A 39 0.09 4.25 -10.61
N ASP A 40 -0.07 3.02 -11.01
CA ASP A 40 -0.90 2.04 -10.31
C ASP A 40 -0.23 1.51 -9.07
N TRP A 41 -1.04 1.00 -8.15
CA TRP A 41 -0.56 0.40 -6.91
C TRP A 41 -0.76 -1.12 -6.96
N ALA A 42 0.17 -1.85 -6.38
CA ALA A 42 0.10 -3.30 -6.30
C ALA A 42 -0.33 -3.73 -4.90
N ALA A 43 -1.14 -4.76 -4.83
CA ALA A 43 -1.65 -5.26 -3.55
C ALA A 43 -1.51 -6.78 -3.46
N CYS A 44 -1.11 -7.25 -2.29
CA CYS A 44 -1.17 -8.67 -2.01
C CYS A 44 -2.63 -9.09 -1.84
N ASP A 45 -2.88 -10.38 -1.82
CA ASP A 45 -4.23 -10.89 -1.73
C ASP A 45 -4.95 -10.42 -0.46
N LYS A 46 -4.24 -10.34 0.65
CA LYS A 46 -4.85 -9.91 1.90
C LYS A 46 -5.20 -8.43 1.90
N CYS A 47 -4.31 -7.59 1.39
CA CYS A 47 -4.60 -6.16 1.27
C CYS A 47 -5.74 -5.92 0.28
N HIS A 48 -5.76 -6.68 -0.81
CA HIS A 48 -6.85 -6.63 -1.77
C HIS A 48 -8.19 -6.93 -1.08
N ALA A 49 -8.26 -7.98 -0.27
CA ALA A 49 -9.49 -8.32 0.43
C ALA A 49 -9.94 -7.20 1.35
N LEU A 50 -9.00 -6.56 2.05
CA LEU A 50 -9.33 -5.47 2.96
C LEU A 50 -9.84 -4.25 2.19
N ILE A 51 -9.25 -3.95 1.04
CA ILE A 51 -9.71 -2.83 0.21
C ILE A 51 -11.10 -3.10 -0.32
N GLU A 52 -11.35 -4.32 -0.82
CA GLU A 52 -12.63 -4.64 -1.43
C GLU A 52 -13.77 -4.71 -0.42
N THR A 53 -13.46 -4.98 0.84
CA THR A 53 -14.47 -4.96 1.90
C THR A 53 -14.52 -3.61 2.61
N ASP A 54 -13.78 -2.63 2.12
CA ASP A 54 -13.74 -1.28 2.69
C ASP A 54 -13.29 -1.29 4.15
N ASP A 55 -12.40 -2.20 4.51
CA ASP A 55 -11.87 -2.29 5.86
C ASP A 55 -10.59 -1.46 5.96
N ARG A 56 -10.77 -0.15 6.07
CA ARG A 56 -9.63 0.77 6.08
C ARG A 56 -8.78 0.64 7.33
N ARG A 57 -9.40 0.35 8.47
CA ARG A 57 -8.66 0.12 9.70
C ARG A 57 -7.80 -1.12 9.60
N GLY A 58 -8.38 -2.19 9.07
CA GLY A 58 -7.64 -3.43 8.88
C GLY A 58 -6.46 -3.24 7.95
N LEU A 59 -6.65 -2.46 6.89
CA LEU A 59 -5.58 -2.18 5.93
C LEU A 59 -4.44 -1.41 6.61
N ALA A 60 -4.75 -0.36 7.34
CA ALA A 60 -3.73 0.41 8.04
C ALA A 60 -3.03 -0.42 9.11
N GLN A 61 -3.79 -1.25 9.83
CA GLN A 61 -3.21 -2.09 10.87
C GLN A 61 -2.29 -3.15 10.27
N ARG A 62 -2.68 -3.74 9.15
CA ARG A 62 -1.82 -4.71 8.48
C ARG A 62 -0.52 -4.06 7.99
N SER A 63 -0.64 -2.87 7.41
CA SER A 63 0.54 -2.13 6.97
C SER A 63 1.48 -1.82 8.13
N LEU A 64 0.91 -1.40 9.25
CA LEU A 64 1.71 -1.09 10.44
C LEU A 64 2.37 -2.34 11.00
N ASN A 65 1.65 -3.45 11.08
CA ASN A 65 2.20 -4.69 11.61
C ASN A 65 3.41 -5.15 10.79
N GLU A 66 3.31 -5.09 9.47
CA GLU A 66 4.41 -5.49 8.60
C GLU A 66 5.60 -4.52 8.72
N LEU A 67 5.31 -3.24 8.88
CA LEU A 67 6.35 -2.25 9.08
C LEU A 67 7.12 -2.51 10.37
N ILE A 68 6.41 -2.80 11.46
CA ILE A 68 7.05 -3.06 12.75
C ILE A 68 7.84 -4.37 12.72
N LEU A 69 7.36 -5.37 11.99
CA LEU A 69 8.13 -6.62 11.84
C LEU A 69 9.48 -6.36 11.17
N LYS A 70 9.51 -5.46 10.20
CA LYS A 70 10.76 -5.13 9.51
C LYS A 70 11.59 -4.12 10.29
N HIS A 71 10.94 -3.27 11.07
CA HIS A 71 11.59 -2.20 11.80
C HIS A 71 11.06 -2.16 13.23
N PRO A 72 11.50 -3.10 14.08
CA PRO A 72 10.97 -3.18 15.46
C PRO A 72 11.14 -1.89 16.25
N GLU A 73 12.14 -1.09 15.91
CA GLU A 73 12.38 0.19 16.58
C GLU A 73 11.21 1.16 16.36
N ALA A 74 10.38 0.92 15.34
CA ALA A 74 9.25 1.79 15.07
C ALA A 74 8.09 1.59 16.02
N CYS A 75 8.13 0.55 16.86
CA CYS A 75 7.03 0.24 17.77
C CYS A 75 6.67 1.42 18.68
N GLY A 76 7.65 2.22 19.09
CA GLY A 76 7.38 3.37 19.93
C GLY A 76 6.60 4.49 19.26
N ALA A 77 6.52 4.47 17.92
CA ALA A 77 5.79 5.47 17.17
C ALA A 77 4.54 4.87 16.52
N ALA A 78 4.06 3.74 17.00
CA ALA A 78 2.99 3.00 16.33
C ALA A 78 1.74 3.83 16.09
N ALA A 79 1.32 4.64 17.06
CA ALA A 79 0.10 5.43 16.90
C ALA A 79 0.24 6.47 15.78
N VAL A 80 1.38 7.15 15.72
CA VAL A 80 1.62 8.15 14.68
C VAL A 80 1.74 7.47 13.32
N LEU A 81 2.43 6.34 13.27
CA LEU A 81 2.59 5.60 12.02
C LEU A 81 1.26 5.08 11.49
N TYR A 82 0.39 4.61 12.39
CA TYR A 82 -0.93 4.18 11.99
C TYR A 82 -1.69 5.31 11.30
N GLU A 83 -1.67 6.50 11.88
CA GLU A 83 -2.36 7.65 11.30
C GLU A 83 -1.78 8.01 9.95
N ASN A 84 -0.45 8.01 9.84
CA ASN A 84 0.19 8.35 8.57
C ASN A 84 -0.14 7.33 7.49
N LEU A 85 -0.18 6.04 7.83
CA LEU A 85 -0.53 5.00 6.89
C LEU A 85 -1.99 5.10 6.46
N ALA A 86 -2.88 5.37 7.41
CA ALA A 86 -4.29 5.54 7.11
C ALA A 86 -4.50 6.73 6.16
N ASP A 87 -3.79 7.82 6.38
CA ASP A 87 -3.88 9.00 5.51
C ASP A 87 -3.35 8.70 4.11
N LEU A 88 -2.25 7.96 4.02
CA LEU A 88 -1.69 7.61 2.72
C LEU A 88 -2.65 6.71 1.94
N HIS A 89 -3.27 5.74 2.61
CA HIS A 89 -4.24 4.87 1.97
C HIS A 89 -5.46 5.66 1.49
N GLN A 90 -5.89 6.66 2.27
CA GLN A 90 -7.01 7.51 1.88
C GLN A 90 -6.66 8.30 0.62
N GLN A 91 -5.44 8.79 0.51
CA GLN A 91 -4.99 9.52 -0.68
C GLN A 91 -5.00 8.61 -1.90
N PHE A 92 -4.56 7.37 -1.75
CA PHE A 92 -4.64 6.39 -2.82
C PHE A 92 -6.09 6.18 -3.25
N LEU A 93 -6.98 5.93 -2.29
CA LEU A 93 -8.38 5.66 -2.61
C LEU A 93 -9.03 6.83 -3.35
N ALA A 94 -8.65 8.05 -3.00
CA ALA A 94 -9.14 9.24 -3.69
C ALA A 94 -8.63 9.33 -5.12
N ASN A 95 -7.53 8.69 -5.44
CA ASN A 95 -6.94 8.73 -6.77
C ASN A 95 -7.07 7.43 -7.54
N ARG A 96 -7.74 6.45 -6.96
CA ARG A 96 -8.01 5.19 -7.64
C ARG A 96 -8.88 5.46 -8.86
N SER A 97 -8.51 4.87 -9.99
CA SER A 97 -9.20 5.17 -11.24
C SER A 97 -9.96 3.98 -11.84
N GLY A 98 -9.92 2.83 -11.21
CA GLY A 98 -10.64 1.68 -11.74
C GLY A 98 -10.59 0.49 -10.82
N PRO A 99 -11.23 -0.61 -11.19
CA PRO A 99 -11.27 -1.82 -10.37
C PRO A 99 -9.91 -2.53 -10.35
N ALA A 100 -9.72 -3.36 -9.35
CA ALA A 100 -8.51 -4.16 -9.25
C ALA A 100 -8.41 -5.12 -10.44
N VAL A 101 -7.20 -5.33 -10.90
CA VAL A 101 -6.92 -6.25 -12.01
C VAL A 101 -5.91 -7.29 -11.51
N PRO A 102 -6.16 -8.57 -11.73
CA PRO A 102 -5.17 -9.58 -11.33
C PRO A 102 -3.84 -9.39 -12.07
N ILE A 103 -2.76 -9.56 -11.34
CA ILE A 103 -1.44 -9.56 -11.97
C ILE A 103 -1.18 -10.99 -12.44
N THR A 104 -1.14 -11.15 -13.78
CA THR A 104 -0.89 -12.45 -14.28
C THR A 104 0.56 -12.62 -14.47
N ALA A 105 1.04 -13.55 -13.82
CA ALA A 105 2.35 -13.62 -13.82
C ALA A 105 2.93 -14.12 -14.96
N ASN A 106 2.50 -14.68 -15.79
CA ASN A 106 3.19 -15.09 -16.70
C ASN A 106 3.00 -14.75 -17.72
N ALA A 107 3.02 -14.22 -17.82
CA ALA A 107 2.95 -13.81 -18.78
C ALA A 107 3.46 -14.62 -19.69
N ALA A 108 3.72 -15.39 -19.72
CA ALA A 108 4.27 -16.07 -20.61
C ALA A 108 3.98 -16.47 -21.26
#